data_040a593f99caa319787a9d81811c83c7
#
_entry.id   040a593f99caa319787a9d81811c83c7
#
_cell.length_a   1.000
_cell.length_b   1.000
_cell.length_c   1.000
_cell.angle_alpha   90.00
_cell.angle_beta   90.00
_cell.angle_gamma   90.00
#
_symmetry.space_group_name_H-M   'P 1'
#
loop_
_entity.id
_entity.type
_entity.pdbx_description
1 polymer ?
#
loop_
_entity_poly.entity_id
_entity_poly.type
_entity_poly.pdbx_seq_one_letter_code
_entity_poly.pdbx_strand_id
1 'polypeptide(L)'
;MNDEQKKQVAIFRFGVISDFVSPQRLGWGERARLLAEKCDRQWQIPFSTRTRLSPATIRSWIRAYEKSGQQLQSLYPHSRSDRGQARALDHETTLALIGLRRQMPTAPVQTLIRTAQQQGVVDAEQYLAESTIWRLLKREGLMARTEQTAVDRRRFEAQLPNDLWQSDVMHGPAVSVDGKNRKAYLIAFIDDMSRLVCHAQFYLSENLNSYLDALRQALLTRGLPRKLYVDNGPAFRSFHLHQITASLGIALIHAKPYQPQGKGKIERFFRTVRSDFLPALRSKTLNDLNLALDGWLRDVYHNREHKSTGQTPLARYAAHCECVRAAPKDLPDHFRQQARRRVAKDRTVALCGRLFEAPIALIGKQITLFYHPHDPARVEACYQGKSYGLLTALDLNVNCHVQREKDTVKIHTEPRPLSGGQLPFATKKEELS
;
A
#
# COMPACT_ATOMS: atom_id res chain seq x y z
N MET A 1 -4.93 10.83 -43.65
CA MET A 1 -5.79 10.36 -44.77
C MET A 1 -4.91 10.24 -46.00
N ASN A 2 -5.00 9.12 -46.71
CA ASN A 2 -4.35 8.97 -48.01
C ASN A 2 -5.19 9.64 -49.10
N ASP A 3 -4.67 9.75 -50.32
CA ASP A 3 -5.35 10.52 -51.38
C ASP A 3 -6.67 9.86 -51.83
N GLU A 4 -6.76 8.56 -51.80
CA GLU A 4 -8.00 7.83 -52.07
C GLU A 4 -9.10 8.16 -51.04
N GLN A 5 -8.74 8.19 -49.78
CA GLN A 5 -9.65 8.58 -48.72
C GLN A 5 -10.11 10.04 -48.82
N LYS A 6 -9.21 10.96 -49.22
CA LYS A 6 -9.57 12.36 -49.48
C LYS A 6 -10.57 12.49 -50.63
N LYS A 7 -10.36 11.68 -51.68
CA LYS A 7 -11.24 11.60 -52.85
C LYS A 7 -12.64 11.11 -52.45
N GLN A 8 -12.73 10.06 -51.66
CA GLN A 8 -14.02 9.52 -51.17
C GLN A 8 -14.77 10.57 -50.32
N VAL A 9 -14.08 11.32 -49.47
CA VAL A 9 -14.69 12.41 -48.70
C VAL A 9 -15.18 13.53 -49.66
N ALA A 10 -14.43 13.89 -50.69
CA ALA A 10 -14.82 14.91 -51.63
C ALA A 10 -16.06 14.51 -52.47
N ILE A 11 -16.11 13.25 -52.90
CA ILE A 11 -17.30 12.71 -53.61
C ILE A 11 -18.53 12.76 -52.70
N PHE A 12 -18.39 12.34 -51.42
CA PHE A 12 -19.48 12.48 -50.46
C PHE A 12 -19.94 13.91 -50.29
N ARG A 13 -19.01 14.89 -50.10
CA ARG A 13 -19.33 16.33 -49.95
C ARG A 13 -20.01 16.85 -51.20
N PHE A 14 -19.55 16.47 -52.37
CA PHE A 14 -20.18 16.84 -53.64
C PHE A 14 -21.61 16.30 -53.72
N GLY A 15 -21.86 15.04 -53.37
CA GLY A 15 -23.20 14.46 -53.33
C GLY A 15 -24.17 15.19 -52.40
N VAL A 16 -23.66 15.77 -51.30
CA VAL A 16 -24.49 16.62 -50.40
C VAL A 16 -24.83 17.95 -51.02
N ILE A 17 -23.88 18.59 -51.73
CA ILE A 17 -24.05 19.95 -52.29
C ILE A 17 -24.53 19.98 -53.76
N SER A 18 -24.64 18.83 -54.44
CA SER A 18 -24.95 18.72 -55.88
C SER A 18 -26.22 19.54 -56.26
N ASP A 19 -27.27 19.44 -55.45
CA ASP A 19 -28.54 20.11 -55.71
C ASP A 19 -28.43 21.66 -55.64
N PHE A 20 -27.44 22.20 -54.92
CA PHE A 20 -27.20 23.63 -54.78
C PHE A 20 -26.32 24.23 -55.89
N VAL A 21 -25.53 23.39 -56.57
CA VAL A 21 -24.57 23.79 -57.61
C VAL A 21 -24.99 23.35 -59.01
N SER A 22 -26.19 22.77 -59.13
CA SER A 22 -26.80 22.40 -60.41
C SER A 22 -27.07 23.64 -61.26
N PRO A 23 -27.07 23.55 -62.63
CA PRO A 23 -27.36 24.65 -63.55
C PRO A 23 -28.77 25.27 -63.38
N GLN A 24 -29.72 24.52 -62.79
CA GLN A 24 -31.06 25.02 -62.49
C GLN A 24 -31.00 25.96 -61.27
N ARG A 25 -31.39 27.21 -61.46
CA ARG A 25 -31.45 28.21 -60.35
C ARG A 25 -32.59 27.84 -59.40
N LEU A 26 -32.26 27.57 -58.15
CA LEU A 26 -33.23 27.40 -57.07
C LEU A 26 -33.92 28.71 -56.76
N GLY A 27 -35.27 28.69 -56.60
CA GLY A 27 -36.07 29.87 -56.26
C GLY A 27 -35.75 30.41 -54.86
N TRP A 28 -36.23 31.66 -54.61
CA TRP A 28 -36.05 32.28 -53.32
C TRP A 28 -36.85 31.54 -52.28
N GLY A 29 -36.17 30.97 -51.24
CA GLY A 29 -36.77 30.10 -50.20
C GLY A 29 -36.55 28.59 -50.43
N GLU A 30 -36.45 28.10 -51.67
CA GLU A 30 -36.15 26.70 -51.96
C GLU A 30 -34.78 26.29 -51.45
N ARG A 31 -33.80 27.19 -51.62
CA ARG A 31 -32.41 26.95 -51.10
C ARG A 31 -32.37 26.79 -49.57
N ALA A 32 -33.21 27.58 -48.85
CA ALA A 32 -33.29 27.50 -47.40
C ALA A 32 -33.97 26.19 -46.93
N ARG A 33 -35.06 25.81 -47.61
CA ARG A 33 -35.81 24.58 -47.36
C ARG A 33 -34.97 23.37 -47.60
N LEU A 34 -34.26 23.30 -48.73
CA LEU A 34 -33.37 22.21 -49.10
C LEU A 34 -32.17 22.08 -48.11
N LEU A 35 -31.64 23.22 -47.65
CA LEU A 35 -30.57 23.24 -46.64
C LEU A 35 -31.05 22.65 -45.33
N ALA A 36 -32.25 22.99 -44.86
CA ALA A 36 -32.84 22.43 -43.66
C ALA A 36 -33.02 20.90 -43.78
N GLU A 37 -33.58 20.44 -44.91
CA GLU A 37 -33.76 19.02 -45.20
C GLU A 37 -32.44 18.24 -45.18
N LYS A 38 -31.37 18.76 -45.79
CA LYS A 38 -30.04 18.14 -45.79
C LYS A 38 -29.43 18.11 -44.40
N CYS A 39 -29.72 19.07 -43.51
CA CYS A 39 -29.23 19.09 -42.13
C CYS A 39 -29.96 18.09 -41.22
N ASP A 40 -31.26 17.88 -41.45
CA ASP A 40 -32.06 16.92 -40.66
C ASP A 40 -31.78 15.46 -41.04
N ARG A 41 -31.31 15.24 -42.25
CA ARG A 41 -30.97 13.91 -42.75
C ARG A 41 -29.77 13.30 -42.00
N GLN A 42 -29.85 12.02 -41.68
CA GLN A 42 -28.70 11.26 -41.23
C GLN A 42 -27.84 10.80 -42.41
N TRP A 43 -26.53 11.04 -42.29
CA TRP A 43 -25.54 10.72 -43.32
C TRP A 43 -24.53 9.72 -42.83
N GLN A 44 -24.11 8.80 -43.66
CA GLN A 44 -22.88 8.01 -43.46
C GLN A 44 -21.70 8.83 -43.98
N ILE A 45 -21.05 9.58 -43.11
CA ILE A 45 -19.92 10.44 -43.50
C ILE A 45 -18.66 9.60 -43.52
N PRO A 46 -17.96 9.47 -44.66
CA PRO A 46 -16.76 8.66 -44.77
C PRO A 46 -15.69 9.08 -43.72
N PHE A 47 -15.14 8.10 -43.00
CA PHE A 47 -14.09 8.29 -41.98
C PHE A 47 -14.46 9.21 -40.83
N SER A 48 -15.75 9.32 -40.49
CA SER A 48 -16.26 10.13 -39.38
C SER A 48 -17.33 9.38 -38.59
N THR A 49 -17.39 9.64 -37.29
CA THR A 49 -18.46 9.15 -36.40
C THR A 49 -19.67 10.08 -36.37
N ARG A 50 -19.59 11.25 -37.04
CA ARG A 50 -20.71 12.21 -37.12
C ARG A 50 -21.72 11.73 -38.14
N THR A 51 -23.00 11.89 -37.82
CA THR A 51 -24.13 11.51 -38.69
C THR A 51 -24.94 12.68 -39.20
N ARG A 52 -24.69 13.89 -38.70
CA ARG A 52 -25.40 15.11 -39.09
C ARG A 52 -24.44 16.20 -39.55
N LEU A 53 -24.91 17.06 -40.45
CA LEU A 53 -24.18 18.20 -41.00
C LEU A 53 -24.81 19.50 -40.56
N SER A 54 -24.00 20.50 -40.21
CA SER A 54 -24.49 21.83 -39.88
C SER A 54 -24.72 22.68 -41.16
N PRO A 55 -25.65 23.63 -41.13
CA PRO A 55 -25.87 24.58 -42.26
C PRO A 55 -24.59 25.33 -42.65
N ALA A 56 -23.77 25.70 -41.67
CA ALA A 56 -22.48 26.36 -41.90
C ALA A 56 -21.50 25.48 -42.69
N THR A 57 -21.47 24.18 -42.38
CA THR A 57 -20.61 23.21 -43.08
C THR A 57 -21.02 23.08 -44.55
N ILE A 58 -22.31 22.88 -44.84
CA ILE A 58 -22.81 22.74 -46.21
C ILE A 58 -22.53 24.02 -46.99
N ARG A 59 -22.83 25.21 -46.42
CA ARG A 59 -22.54 26.52 -47.06
C ARG A 59 -21.05 26.72 -47.34
N SER A 60 -20.17 26.26 -46.44
CA SER A 60 -18.72 26.35 -46.66
C SER A 60 -18.25 25.50 -47.84
N TRP A 61 -18.83 24.30 -48.01
CA TRP A 61 -18.51 23.43 -49.15
C TRP A 61 -19.03 24.01 -50.48
N ILE A 62 -20.23 24.57 -50.50
CA ILE A 62 -20.78 25.23 -51.67
C ILE A 62 -19.86 26.39 -52.10
N ARG A 63 -19.50 27.30 -51.18
CA ARG A 63 -18.58 28.42 -51.46
C ARG A 63 -17.21 27.96 -51.96
N ALA A 64 -16.63 26.90 -51.35
CA ALA A 64 -15.35 26.38 -51.78
C ALA A 64 -15.39 25.80 -53.21
N TYR A 65 -16.47 25.09 -53.53
CA TYR A 65 -16.69 24.52 -54.87
C TYR A 65 -16.94 25.59 -55.91
N GLU A 66 -17.80 26.56 -55.64
CA GLU A 66 -18.08 27.72 -56.55
C GLU A 66 -16.82 28.55 -56.79
N LYS A 67 -16.07 28.89 -55.72
CA LYS A 67 -14.84 29.71 -55.80
C LYS A 67 -13.72 29.05 -56.62
N SER A 68 -13.65 27.71 -56.62
CA SER A 68 -12.62 26.98 -57.32
C SER A 68 -12.91 26.74 -58.82
N GLY A 69 -13.99 27.29 -59.35
CA GLY A 69 -14.43 26.98 -60.72
C GLY A 69 -14.99 25.56 -60.87
N GLN A 70 -15.71 25.10 -59.84
CA GLN A 70 -16.38 23.79 -59.80
C GLN A 70 -15.43 22.58 -59.82
N GLN A 71 -14.27 22.75 -59.22
CA GLN A 71 -13.31 21.65 -59.12
C GLN A 71 -13.52 20.76 -57.88
N LEU A 72 -13.64 19.46 -58.05
CA LEU A 72 -13.83 18.49 -56.97
C LEU A 72 -12.73 18.52 -55.91
N GLN A 73 -11.53 18.90 -56.29
CA GLN A 73 -10.36 18.98 -55.41
C GLN A 73 -10.55 20.03 -54.28
N SER A 74 -11.37 21.07 -54.50
CA SER A 74 -11.69 22.07 -53.50
C SER A 74 -12.49 21.53 -52.31
N LEU A 75 -13.12 20.36 -52.50
CA LEU A 75 -13.84 19.61 -51.47
C LEU A 75 -12.98 18.62 -50.71
N TYR A 76 -11.69 18.54 -50.98
CA TYR A 76 -10.78 17.68 -50.19
C TYR A 76 -10.71 18.16 -48.75
N PRO A 77 -10.62 17.26 -47.76
CA PRO A 77 -10.42 17.69 -46.40
C PRO A 77 -9.01 18.30 -46.24
N HIS A 78 -8.98 19.58 -45.82
CA HIS A 78 -7.74 20.25 -45.51
C HIS A 78 -7.22 19.76 -44.17
N SER A 79 -5.98 19.33 -44.14
CA SER A 79 -5.24 19.14 -42.87
C SER A 79 -4.80 20.52 -42.39
N ARG A 80 -4.91 20.78 -41.09
CA ARG A 80 -4.38 22.03 -40.52
C ARG A 80 -2.87 22.06 -40.77
N SER A 81 -2.34 23.18 -41.24
CA SER A 81 -0.91 23.41 -41.48
C SER A 81 -0.06 23.33 -40.18
N ASP A 82 -0.70 23.60 -39.05
CA ASP A 82 -0.10 23.58 -37.71
C ASP A 82 -0.25 22.22 -36.99
N ARG A 83 -0.72 21.19 -37.72
CA ARG A 83 -0.90 19.85 -37.13
C ARG A 83 0.44 19.24 -36.72
N GLY A 84 0.63 19.13 -35.40
CA GLY A 84 1.84 18.57 -34.80
C GLY A 84 2.86 19.62 -34.38
N GLN A 85 2.66 20.90 -34.63
CA GLN A 85 3.47 21.98 -34.06
C GLN A 85 2.87 22.42 -32.73
N ALA A 86 3.68 22.44 -31.67
CA ALA A 86 3.28 22.99 -30.38
C ALA A 86 3.50 24.52 -30.46
N ARG A 87 2.43 25.29 -30.62
CA ARG A 87 2.47 26.77 -30.70
C ARG A 87 3.15 27.42 -29.48
N ALA A 88 3.19 26.73 -28.35
CA ALA A 88 3.76 27.21 -27.10
C ALA A 88 5.28 26.91 -26.95
N LEU A 89 5.89 26.22 -27.92
CA LEU A 89 7.30 25.84 -27.89
C LEU A 89 7.99 26.36 -29.14
N ASP A 90 9.03 27.12 -28.96
CA ASP A 90 9.96 27.49 -30.02
C ASP A 90 10.83 26.29 -30.41
N HIS A 91 11.57 26.45 -31.48
CA HIS A 91 12.39 25.37 -32.02
C HIS A 91 13.54 24.99 -31.07
N GLU A 92 14.16 25.97 -30.43
CA GLU A 92 15.29 25.78 -29.52
C GLU A 92 14.85 25.03 -28.25
N THR A 93 13.78 25.45 -27.60
CA THR A 93 13.15 24.77 -26.45
C THR A 93 12.75 23.32 -26.81
N THR A 94 12.22 23.12 -28.01
CA THR A 94 11.85 21.77 -28.49
C THR A 94 13.06 20.86 -28.56
N LEU A 95 14.17 21.29 -29.19
CA LEU A 95 15.39 20.52 -29.31
C LEU A 95 16.03 20.23 -27.94
N ALA A 96 16.03 21.21 -27.05
CA ALA A 96 16.58 21.06 -25.71
C ALA A 96 15.79 20.03 -24.86
N LEU A 97 14.46 20.08 -24.90
CA LEU A 97 13.58 19.11 -24.22
C LEU A 97 13.80 17.68 -24.78
N ILE A 98 13.99 17.54 -26.09
CA ILE A 98 14.33 16.27 -26.72
C ILE A 98 15.71 15.79 -26.23
N GLY A 99 16.70 16.68 -26.18
CA GLY A 99 18.06 16.39 -25.66
C GLY A 99 18.03 15.93 -24.21
N LEU A 100 17.32 16.66 -23.34
CA LEU A 100 17.14 16.30 -21.93
C LEU A 100 16.45 14.95 -21.76
N ARG A 101 15.44 14.66 -22.58
CA ARG A 101 14.79 13.36 -22.54
C ARG A 101 15.69 12.20 -22.91
N ARG A 102 16.58 12.39 -23.89
CA ARG A 102 17.59 11.39 -24.26
C ARG A 102 18.62 11.16 -23.16
N GLN A 103 19.01 12.22 -22.44
CA GLN A 103 19.92 12.15 -21.28
C GLN A 103 19.24 11.48 -20.07
N MET A 104 17.93 11.74 -19.86
CA MET A 104 17.16 11.24 -18.74
C MET A 104 15.91 10.45 -19.21
N PRO A 105 16.07 9.22 -19.76
CA PRO A 105 15.00 8.48 -20.42
C PRO A 105 13.82 8.12 -19.53
N THR A 106 14.04 7.98 -18.22
CA THR A 106 13.04 7.55 -17.24
C THR A 106 12.44 8.70 -16.43
N ALA A 107 12.97 9.94 -16.58
CA ALA A 107 12.53 11.06 -15.76
C ALA A 107 11.06 11.44 -16.07
N PRO A 108 10.25 11.80 -15.06
CA PRO A 108 8.94 12.39 -15.27
C PRO A 108 9.03 13.70 -16.09
N VAL A 109 7.97 14.02 -16.84
CA VAL A 109 7.92 15.25 -17.65
C VAL A 109 8.15 16.51 -16.81
N GLN A 110 7.59 16.56 -15.59
CA GLN A 110 7.82 17.66 -14.64
C GLN A 110 9.31 17.87 -14.31
N THR A 111 10.05 16.78 -14.15
CA THR A 111 11.49 16.84 -13.89
C THR A 111 12.23 17.39 -15.08
N LEU A 112 11.85 17.02 -16.31
CA LEU A 112 12.45 17.58 -17.52
C LEU A 112 12.20 19.08 -17.64
N ILE A 113 10.97 19.55 -17.36
CA ILE A 113 10.62 20.98 -17.33
C ILE A 113 11.50 21.72 -16.33
N ARG A 114 11.56 21.23 -15.10
CA ARG A 114 12.34 21.84 -14.03
C ARG A 114 13.84 21.92 -14.39
N THR A 115 14.37 20.84 -14.97
CA THR A 115 15.77 20.81 -15.38
C THR A 115 16.03 21.79 -16.54
N ALA A 116 15.13 21.91 -17.51
CA ALA A 116 15.24 22.87 -18.60
C ALA A 116 15.22 24.33 -18.09
N GLN A 117 14.38 24.61 -17.11
CA GLN A 117 14.34 25.93 -16.44
C GLN A 117 15.61 26.21 -15.63
N GLN A 118 16.12 25.23 -14.89
CA GLN A 118 17.37 25.35 -14.12
C GLN A 118 18.61 25.58 -15.01
N GLN A 119 18.61 25.01 -16.21
CA GLN A 119 19.69 25.19 -17.20
C GLN A 119 19.54 26.47 -18.02
N GLY A 120 18.50 27.26 -17.78
CA GLY A 120 18.25 28.50 -18.50
C GLY A 120 17.84 28.32 -19.97
N VAL A 121 17.50 27.10 -20.38
CA VAL A 121 17.00 26.80 -21.73
C VAL A 121 15.56 27.24 -21.92
N VAL A 122 14.82 27.28 -20.83
CA VAL A 122 13.45 27.75 -20.74
C VAL A 122 13.43 28.83 -19.67
N ASP A 123 12.76 29.94 -19.96
CA ASP A 123 12.56 31.00 -18.99
C ASP A 123 11.84 30.43 -17.74
N ALA A 124 12.34 30.77 -16.54
CA ALA A 124 11.79 30.31 -15.29
C ALA A 124 10.31 30.71 -15.09
N GLU A 125 9.89 31.84 -15.68
CA GLU A 125 8.51 32.33 -15.64
C GLU A 125 7.63 31.73 -16.74
N GLN A 126 8.20 31.07 -17.74
CA GLN A 126 7.43 30.48 -18.83
C GLN A 126 6.68 29.23 -18.37
N TYR A 127 5.35 29.31 -18.40
CA TYR A 127 4.50 28.15 -18.12
C TYR A 127 4.50 27.16 -19.29
N LEU A 128 5.03 25.97 -19.05
CA LEU A 128 5.01 24.85 -19.99
C LEU A 128 4.02 23.77 -19.50
N ALA A 129 2.94 23.58 -20.24
CA ALA A 129 1.95 22.54 -19.92
C ALA A 129 2.58 21.15 -20.15
N GLU A 130 2.57 20.29 -19.12
CA GLU A 130 3.07 18.91 -19.20
C GLU A 130 2.48 18.12 -20.35
N SER A 131 1.18 18.30 -20.62
CA SER A 131 0.48 17.65 -21.73
C SER A 131 1.04 18.01 -23.11
N THR A 132 1.54 19.22 -23.27
CA THR A 132 2.16 19.69 -24.53
C THR A 132 3.51 19.02 -24.74
N ILE A 133 4.34 18.98 -23.70
CA ILE A 133 5.66 18.33 -23.75
C ILE A 133 5.49 16.81 -23.88
N TRP A 134 4.55 16.21 -23.19
CA TRP A 134 4.25 14.78 -23.32
C TRP A 134 3.86 14.43 -24.77
N ARG A 135 3.01 15.23 -25.43
CA ARG A 135 2.62 15.03 -26.84
C ARG A 135 3.80 15.18 -27.77
N LEU A 136 4.68 16.19 -27.52
CA LEU A 136 5.92 16.39 -28.26
C LEU A 136 6.80 15.14 -28.18
N LEU A 137 7.16 14.73 -26.95
CA LEU A 137 8.04 13.59 -26.73
C LEU A 137 7.46 12.26 -27.25
N LYS A 138 6.12 12.10 -27.17
CA LYS A 138 5.42 10.94 -27.74
C LYS A 138 5.52 10.92 -29.26
N ARG A 139 5.39 12.06 -29.93
CA ARG A 139 5.52 12.19 -31.39
C ARG A 139 6.94 11.86 -31.84
N GLU A 140 7.94 12.28 -31.09
CA GLU A 140 9.35 11.98 -31.35
C GLU A 140 9.75 10.53 -30.97
N GLY A 141 8.79 9.70 -30.55
CA GLY A 141 9.07 8.32 -30.14
C GLY A 141 9.81 8.17 -28.80
N LEU A 142 10.03 9.27 -28.09
CA LEU A 142 10.81 9.31 -26.85
C LEU A 142 10.02 8.98 -25.58
N MET A 143 8.73 8.67 -25.71
CA MET A 143 7.85 8.19 -24.63
C MET A 143 7.62 6.68 -24.71
N ALA A 144 8.38 5.96 -25.54
CA ALA A 144 8.39 4.52 -25.48
C ALA A 144 8.74 4.08 -24.05
N ARG A 145 7.89 3.28 -23.44
CA ARG A 145 8.28 2.55 -22.24
C ARG A 145 9.55 1.80 -22.60
N THR A 146 10.63 2.07 -21.86
CA THR A 146 11.76 1.14 -21.82
C THR A 146 11.12 -0.24 -21.68
N GLU A 147 11.31 -1.13 -22.64
CA GLU A 147 10.84 -2.50 -22.50
C GLU A 147 11.43 -3.00 -21.19
N GLN A 148 10.58 -3.04 -20.17
CA GLN A 148 10.94 -3.73 -18.95
C GLN A 148 11.22 -5.15 -19.41
N THR A 149 12.46 -5.57 -19.32
CA THR A 149 12.84 -6.97 -19.55
C THR A 149 11.74 -7.82 -18.94
N ALA A 150 11.15 -8.67 -19.76
CA ALA A 150 10.02 -9.49 -19.34
C ALA A 150 10.46 -10.28 -18.11
N VAL A 151 10.06 -9.81 -16.92
CA VAL A 151 10.32 -10.53 -15.67
C VAL A 151 9.40 -11.73 -15.69
N ASP A 152 9.95 -12.92 -15.55
CA ASP A 152 9.16 -14.16 -15.43
C ASP A 152 8.21 -14.05 -14.24
N ARG A 153 6.93 -13.83 -14.54
CA ARG A 153 5.86 -13.57 -13.57
C ARG A 153 4.94 -14.77 -13.51
N ARG A 154 5.41 -15.85 -12.90
CA ARG A 154 4.57 -17.03 -12.75
C ARG A 154 3.50 -16.80 -11.69
N ARG A 155 2.25 -17.06 -12.09
CA ARG A 155 1.15 -17.11 -11.13
C ARG A 155 1.38 -18.29 -10.21
N PHE A 156 1.38 -18.05 -8.88
CA PHE A 156 1.50 -19.10 -7.89
C PHE A 156 0.28 -19.10 -6.94
N GLU A 157 0.05 -20.24 -6.32
CA GLU A 157 -0.97 -20.42 -5.29
C GLU A 157 -0.44 -21.46 -4.28
N ALA A 158 -0.65 -21.23 -3.00
CA ALA A 158 -0.34 -22.20 -1.95
C ALA A 158 -1.19 -23.47 -2.13
N GLN A 159 -0.66 -24.63 -1.78
CA GLN A 159 -1.35 -25.91 -1.98
C GLN A 159 -2.38 -26.18 -0.88
N LEU A 160 -2.06 -25.82 0.36
CA LEU A 160 -2.87 -26.09 1.53
C LEU A 160 -3.26 -24.80 2.26
N PRO A 161 -4.37 -24.78 3.01
CA PRO A 161 -4.69 -23.66 3.88
C PRO A 161 -3.59 -23.45 4.91
N ASN A 162 -3.35 -22.22 5.27
CA ASN A 162 -2.28 -21.79 6.18
C ASN A 162 -0.84 -22.12 5.74
N ASP A 163 -0.61 -22.53 4.50
CA ASP A 163 0.76 -22.58 3.96
C ASP A 163 1.36 -21.20 3.81
N LEU A 164 0.54 -20.24 3.39
CA LEU A 164 0.94 -18.85 3.20
C LEU A 164 -0.20 -17.90 3.52
N TRP A 165 0.01 -17.00 4.46
CA TRP A 165 -0.84 -15.84 4.65
C TRP A 165 -0.22 -14.60 4.03
N GLN A 166 -1.03 -13.76 3.43
CA GLN A 166 -0.65 -12.41 3.02
C GLN A 166 -1.28 -11.41 3.98
N SER A 167 -0.50 -10.42 4.40
CA SER A 167 -0.99 -9.34 5.27
C SER A 167 -0.60 -7.98 4.73
N ASP A 168 -1.49 -7.02 4.91
CA ASP A 168 -1.28 -5.64 4.51
C ASP A 168 -2.20 -4.69 5.27
N VAL A 169 -1.96 -3.38 5.15
CA VAL A 169 -2.75 -2.33 5.76
C VAL A 169 -3.40 -1.47 4.69
N MET A 170 -4.70 -1.26 4.79
CA MET A 170 -5.46 -0.37 3.91
C MET A 170 -5.94 0.86 4.67
N HIS A 171 -5.78 2.03 4.09
CA HIS A 171 -6.40 3.25 4.58
C HIS A 171 -7.92 3.18 4.40
N GLY A 172 -8.64 3.25 5.51
CA GLY A 172 -10.10 3.18 5.58
C GLY A 172 -10.78 4.55 5.66
N PRO A 173 -12.07 4.57 6.01
CA PRO A 173 -12.85 5.79 6.16
C PRO A 173 -12.47 6.57 7.41
N ALA A 174 -12.96 7.81 7.50
CA ALA A 174 -12.94 8.57 8.75
C ALA A 174 -14.08 8.10 9.67
N VAL A 175 -13.78 7.93 10.95
CA VAL A 175 -14.71 7.55 11.99
C VAL A 175 -14.71 8.60 13.11
N SER A 176 -15.85 8.76 13.80
CA SER A 176 -15.96 9.65 14.95
C SER A 176 -15.43 8.97 16.20
N VAL A 177 -14.49 9.62 16.87
CA VAL A 177 -13.92 9.22 18.16
C VAL A 177 -13.88 10.45 19.04
N ASP A 178 -14.55 10.45 20.19
CA ASP A 178 -14.64 11.57 21.12
C ASP A 178 -15.03 12.89 20.44
N GLY A 179 -16.01 12.83 19.51
CA GLY A 179 -16.48 13.99 18.74
C GLY A 179 -15.54 14.50 17.65
N LYS A 180 -14.39 13.83 17.42
CA LYS A 180 -13.41 14.19 16.36
C LYS A 180 -13.37 13.11 15.29
N ASN A 181 -13.24 13.54 14.05
CA ASN A 181 -13.04 12.62 12.92
C ASN A 181 -11.58 12.13 12.90
N ARG A 182 -11.39 10.82 13.00
CA ARG A 182 -10.09 10.14 12.90
C ARG A 182 -10.11 9.14 11.78
N LYS A 183 -9.00 9.03 11.06
CA LYS A 183 -8.84 8.04 10.00
C LYS A 183 -8.71 6.64 10.59
N ALA A 184 -9.45 5.69 10.02
CA ALA A 184 -9.31 4.28 10.35
C ALA A 184 -8.37 3.57 9.36
N TYR A 185 -7.72 2.51 9.83
CA TYR A 185 -6.77 1.68 9.07
C TYR A 185 -7.21 0.23 9.16
N LEU A 186 -7.50 -0.41 8.04
CA LEU A 186 -7.85 -1.82 8.00
C LEU A 186 -6.58 -2.67 7.94
N ILE A 187 -6.36 -3.48 8.96
CA ILE A 187 -5.32 -4.50 9.00
C ILE A 187 -5.99 -5.84 8.68
N ALA A 188 -5.47 -6.57 7.69
CA ALA A 188 -6.07 -7.83 7.26
C ALA A 188 -5.03 -8.91 7.00
N PHE A 189 -5.47 -10.16 7.22
CA PHE A 189 -4.73 -11.39 6.91
C PHE A 189 -5.60 -12.27 6.03
N ILE A 190 -5.09 -12.67 4.87
CA ILE A 190 -5.79 -13.53 3.92
C ILE A 190 -4.98 -14.79 3.66
N ASP A 191 -5.65 -15.92 3.67
CA ASP A 191 -5.06 -17.19 3.27
C ASP A 191 -4.86 -17.24 1.74
N ASP A 192 -3.66 -17.59 1.31
CA ASP A 192 -3.26 -17.58 -0.09
C ASP A 192 -4.00 -18.63 -0.91
N MET A 193 -4.23 -19.83 -0.37
CA MET A 193 -4.90 -20.94 -1.05
C MET A 193 -6.39 -20.69 -1.19
N SER A 194 -7.08 -20.47 -0.08
CA SER A 194 -8.55 -20.40 -0.03
C SER A 194 -9.12 -19.03 -0.35
N ARG A 195 -8.35 -17.95 -0.21
CA ARG A 195 -8.81 -16.54 -0.20
C ARG A 195 -9.66 -16.20 1.04
N LEU A 196 -9.73 -17.10 2.03
CA LEU A 196 -10.39 -16.81 3.30
C LEU A 196 -9.66 -15.67 4.01
N VAL A 197 -10.40 -14.71 4.51
CA VAL A 197 -9.86 -13.67 5.40
C VAL A 197 -9.77 -14.27 6.80
N CYS A 198 -8.53 -14.48 7.25
CA CYS A 198 -8.25 -15.08 8.56
C CYS A 198 -8.67 -14.15 9.70
N HIS A 199 -8.39 -12.86 9.52
CA HIS A 199 -8.85 -11.77 10.37
C HIS A 199 -8.74 -10.46 9.61
N ALA A 200 -9.66 -9.54 9.85
CA ALA A 200 -9.59 -8.16 9.37
C ALA A 200 -10.30 -7.24 10.36
N GLN A 201 -9.65 -6.15 10.74
CA GLN A 201 -10.19 -5.19 11.70
C GLN A 201 -9.68 -3.78 11.43
N PHE A 202 -10.53 -2.79 11.65
CA PHE A 202 -10.15 -1.39 11.58
C PHE A 202 -9.58 -0.92 12.92
N TYR A 203 -8.48 -0.17 12.86
CA TYR A 203 -7.77 0.43 13.98
C TYR A 203 -7.65 1.94 13.76
N LEU A 204 -7.36 2.71 14.81
CA LEU A 204 -7.10 4.16 14.73
C LEU A 204 -5.65 4.49 14.39
N SER A 205 -4.80 3.48 14.27
CA SER A 205 -3.38 3.64 13.92
C SER A 205 -2.85 2.41 13.19
N GLU A 206 -1.87 2.59 12.32
CA GLU A 206 -1.16 1.54 11.59
C GLU A 206 0.18 1.16 12.25
N ASN A 207 0.25 1.27 13.58
CA ASN A 207 1.46 0.96 14.32
C ASN A 207 1.62 -0.54 14.58
N LEU A 208 2.80 -0.92 15.10
CA LEU A 208 3.12 -2.30 15.44
C LEU A 208 2.12 -2.93 16.42
N ASN A 209 1.65 -2.20 17.42
CA ASN A 209 0.74 -2.75 18.42
C ASN A 209 -0.61 -3.16 17.82
N SER A 210 -1.19 -2.30 16.95
CA SER A 210 -2.40 -2.62 16.20
C SER A 210 -2.20 -3.84 15.30
N TYR A 211 -1.05 -3.94 14.64
CA TYR A 211 -0.72 -5.07 13.80
C TYR A 211 -0.58 -6.37 14.60
N LEU A 212 0.11 -6.35 15.74
CA LEU A 212 0.29 -7.51 16.60
C LEU A 212 -1.04 -7.98 17.22
N ASP A 213 -1.94 -7.06 17.58
CA ASP A 213 -3.27 -7.43 18.06
C ASP A 213 -4.06 -8.13 16.95
N ALA A 214 -4.09 -7.59 15.73
CA ALA A 214 -4.75 -8.21 14.59
C ALA A 214 -4.13 -9.59 14.25
N LEU A 215 -2.79 -9.72 14.30
CA LEU A 215 -2.11 -11.00 14.10
C LEU A 215 -2.53 -12.02 15.17
N ARG A 216 -2.55 -11.62 16.44
CA ARG A 216 -2.97 -12.49 17.54
C ARG A 216 -4.40 -13.01 17.33
N GLN A 217 -5.34 -12.15 16.93
CA GLN A 217 -6.71 -12.55 16.63
C GLN A 217 -6.78 -13.51 15.44
N ALA A 218 -6.01 -13.24 14.38
CA ALA A 218 -5.92 -14.13 13.22
C ALA A 218 -5.45 -15.54 13.62
N LEU A 219 -4.39 -15.61 14.43
CA LEU A 219 -3.81 -16.88 14.89
C LEU A 219 -4.79 -17.64 15.81
N LEU A 220 -5.48 -16.96 16.71
CA LEU A 220 -6.50 -17.57 17.58
C LEU A 220 -7.68 -18.14 16.77
N THR A 221 -8.09 -17.45 15.72
CA THR A 221 -9.27 -17.82 14.93
C THR A 221 -8.99 -18.92 13.92
N ARG A 222 -7.81 -18.91 13.29
CA ARG A 222 -7.48 -19.75 12.12
C ARG A 222 -6.22 -20.58 12.27
N GLY A 223 -5.60 -20.60 13.46
CA GLY A 223 -4.37 -21.34 13.71
C GLY A 223 -3.11 -20.69 13.14
N LEU A 224 -2.04 -21.44 13.06
CA LEU A 224 -0.71 -20.94 12.69
C LEU A 224 -0.43 -21.16 11.20
N PRO A 225 -0.10 -20.10 10.42
CA PRO A 225 0.41 -20.26 9.06
C PRO A 225 1.86 -20.79 9.09
N ARG A 226 2.28 -21.43 8.00
CA ARG A 226 3.70 -21.80 7.82
C ARG A 226 4.53 -20.58 7.42
N LYS A 227 3.94 -19.67 6.62
CA LYS A 227 4.60 -18.47 6.08
C LYS A 227 3.67 -17.27 6.21
N LEU A 228 4.23 -16.14 6.60
CA LEU A 228 3.54 -14.85 6.63
C LEU A 228 4.26 -13.88 5.68
N TYR A 229 3.57 -13.45 4.64
CA TYR A 229 4.08 -12.52 3.63
C TYR A 229 3.61 -11.10 3.93
N VAL A 230 4.56 -10.20 4.16
CA VAL A 230 4.34 -8.80 4.53
C VAL A 230 5.12 -7.85 3.61
N ASP A 231 4.84 -6.56 3.66
CA ASP A 231 5.66 -5.56 3.00
C ASP A 231 6.93 -5.19 3.80
N ASN A 232 7.66 -4.16 3.34
CA ASN A 232 8.85 -3.66 3.97
C ASN A 232 8.59 -2.46 4.91
N GLY A 233 7.35 -2.19 5.29
CA GLY A 233 7.00 -1.09 6.19
C GLY A 233 7.68 -1.20 7.56
N PRO A 234 7.82 -0.09 8.30
CA PRO A 234 8.53 -0.07 9.60
C PRO A 234 7.96 -1.04 10.63
N ALA A 235 6.65 -1.20 10.71
CA ALA A 235 5.99 -2.12 11.62
C ALA A 235 6.39 -3.58 11.34
N PHE A 236 6.55 -3.95 10.08
CA PHE A 236 6.88 -5.31 9.66
C PHE A 236 8.35 -5.68 9.82
N ARG A 237 9.25 -4.69 9.93
CA ARG A 237 10.68 -4.88 10.20
C ARG A 237 11.01 -4.92 11.69
N SER A 238 10.01 -4.84 12.56
CA SER A 238 10.26 -4.80 13.98
C SER A 238 10.86 -6.13 14.48
N PHE A 239 11.87 -6.02 15.35
CA PHE A 239 12.49 -7.17 15.98
C PHE A 239 11.45 -8.00 16.77
N HIS A 240 10.48 -7.36 17.38
CA HIS A 240 9.43 -8.03 18.15
C HIS A 240 8.54 -8.91 17.27
N LEU A 241 8.14 -8.47 16.07
CA LEU A 241 7.40 -9.31 15.12
C LEU A 241 8.24 -10.52 14.68
N HIS A 242 9.53 -10.32 14.38
CA HIS A 242 10.45 -11.41 14.04
C HIS A 242 10.56 -12.44 15.17
N GLN A 243 10.64 -11.99 16.43
CA GLN A 243 10.69 -12.90 17.59
C GLN A 243 9.39 -13.73 17.72
N ILE A 244 8.23 -13.08 17.62
CA ILE A 244 6.92 -13.74 17.69
C ILE A 244 6.80 -14.80 16.61
N THR A 245 7.06 -14.42 15.36
CA THR A 245 6.92 -15.36 14.23
C THR A 245 7.90 -16.52 14.34
N ALA A 246 9.14 -16.27 14.72
CA ALA A 246 10.15 -17.31 14.92
C ALA A 246 9.77 -18.28 16.05
N SER A 247 9.30 -17.75 17.19
CA SER A 247 8.90 -18.58 18.34
C SER A 247 7.67 -19.47 18.05
N LEU A 248 6.81 -19.04 17.11
CA LEU A 248 5.65 -19.82 16.64
C LEU A 248 5.95 -20.71 15.44
N GLY A 249 7.20 -20.74 14.97
CA GLY A 249 7.60 -21.50 13.78
C GLY A 249 6.94 -21.00 12.50
N ILE A 250 6.74 -19.68 12.38
CA ILE A 250 6.17 -18.99 11.22
C ILE A 250 7.32 -18.30 10.46
N ALA A 251 7.53 -18.65 9.19
CA ALA A 251 8.53 -17.99 8.36
C ALA A 251 8.01 -16.61 7.90
N LEU A 252 8.60 -15.53 8.40
CA LEU A 252 8.27 -14.17 7.98
C LEU A 252 8.98 -13.85 6.67
N ILE A 253 8.22 -13.52 5.63
CA ILE A 253 8.72 -13.22 4.28
C ILE A 253 8.39 -11.78 3.94
N HIS A 254 9.41 -10.99 3.66
CA HIS A 254 9.23 -9.60 3.20
C HIS A 254 9.17 -9.53 1.68
N ALA A 255 8.26 -8.70 1.16
CA ALA A 255 8.17 -8.39 -0.26
C ALA A 255 9.49 -7.80 -0.76
N LYS A 256 9.98 -8.27 -1.91
CA LYS A 256 11.15 -7.63 -2.53
C LYS A 256 10.78 -6.22 -2.96
N PRO A 257 11.64 -5.22 -2.73
CA PRO A 257 11.40 -3.86 -3.19
C PRO A 257 11.09 -3.83 -4.68
N TYR A 258 10.11 -3.02 -5.08
CA TYR A 258 9.65 -2.87 -6.48
C TYR A 258 9.08 -4.13 -7.15
N GLN A 259 8.75 -5.19 -6.38
CA GLN A 259 8.07 -6.39 -6.89
C GLN A 259 6.73 -6.62 -6.16
N PRO A 260 5.67 -5.83 -6.44
CA PRO A 260 4.38 -5.90 -5.72
C PRO A 260 3.58 -7.17 -6.00
N GLN A 261 4.04 -8.00 -6.92
CA GLN A 261 3.27 -9.13 -7.47
C GLN A 261 2.94 -10.23 -6.47
N GLY A 262 3.70 -10.37 -5.39
CA GLY A 262 3.42 -11.34 -4.32
C GLY A 262 2.18 -11.02 -3.49
N LYS A 263 1.68 -9.77 -3.49
CA LYS A 263 0.56 -9.30 -2.66
C LYS A 263 -0.78 -9.17 -3.41
N GLY A 264 -0.85 -9.58 -4.67
CA GLY A 264 -2.02 -9.36 -5.52
C GLY A 264 -3.35 -9.90 -4.96
N LYS A 265 -3.32 -10.87 -4.02
CA LYS A 265 -4.52 -11.46 -3.43
C LYS A 265 -5.10 -10.56 -2.34
N ILE A 266 -4.28 -10.03 -1.43
CA ILE A 266 -4.74 -9.08 -0.42
C ILE A 266 -5.12 -7.72 -1.03
N GLU A 267 -4.40 -7.26 -2.06
CA GLU A 267 -4.76 -6.05 -2.81
C GLU A 267 -6.13 -6.22 -3.48
N ARG A 268 -6.42 -7.40 -4.02
CA ARG A 268 -7.74 -7.73 -4.58
C ARG A 268 -8.83 -7.72 -3.51
N PHE A 269 -8.55 -8.27 -2.33
CA PHE A 269 -9.46 -8.20 -1.18
C PHE A 269 -9.74 -6.74 -0.80
N PHE A 270 -8.74 -5.91 -0.65
CA PHE A 270 -8.92 -4.48 -0.34
C PHE A 270 -9.70 -3.73 -1.42
N ARG A 271 -9.52 -4.09 -2.69
CA ARG A 271 -10.36 -3.55 -3.76
C ARG A 271 -11.82 -3.93 -3.55
N THR A 272 -12.12 -5.18 -3.19
CA THR A 272 -13.46 -5.65 -2.88
C THR A 272 -14.05 -4.91 -1.68
N VAL A 273 -13.29 -4.70 -0.61
CA VAL A 273 -13.73 -3.89 0.53
C VAL A 273 -14.12 -2.47 0.09
N ARG A 274 -13.30 -1.83 -0.75
CA ARG A 274 -13.57 -0.46 -1.24
C ARG A 274 -14.78 -0.37 -2.17
N SER A 275 -15.02 -1.39 -3.00
CA SER A 275 -16.09 -1.35 -4.00
C SER A 275 -17.42 -1.94 -3.53
N ASP A 276 -17.42 -2.83 -2.54
CA ASP A 276 -18.57 -3.62 -2.13
C ASP A 276 -19.00 -3.31 -0.68
N PHE A 277 -18.05 -3.27 0.25
CA PHE A 277 -18.36 -3.02 1.67
C PHE A 277 -18.49 -1.53 2.01
N LEU A 278 -17.48 -0.72 1.70
CA LEU A 278 -17.45 0.70 2.13
C LEU A 278 -18.60 1.56 1.55
N PRO A 279 -19.05 1.39 0.29
CA PRO A 279 -20.14 2.20 -0.24
C PRO A 279 -21.48 1.96 0.44
N ALA A 280 -21.71 0.76 0.97
CA ALA A 280 -22.93 0.40 1.69
C ALA A 280 -22.91 0.80 3.17
N LEU A 281 -21.77 1.29 3.66
CA LEU A 281 -21.53 1.57 5.06
C LEU A 281 -22.28 2.84 5.52
N ARG A 282 -22.97 2.73 6.66
CA ARG A 282 -23.64 3.86 7.34
C ARG A 282 -23.04 4.16 8.72
N SER A 283 -22.05 3.40 9.14
CA SER A 283 -21.44 3.47 10.48
C SER A 283 -20.62 4.73 10.66
N LYS A 284 -20.73 5.35 11.85
CA LYS A 284 -19.98 6.55 12.22
C LYS A 284 -18.88 6.27 13.24
N THR A 285 -19.00 5.20 14.02
CA THR A 285 -18.01 4.85 15.05
C THR A 285 -17.11 3.70 14.62
N LEU A 286 -15.94 3.55 15.24
CA LEU A 286 -15.00 2.47 14.97
C LEU A 286 -15.59 1.09 15.30
N ASN A 287 -16.35 1.01 16.41
CA ASN A 287 -16.97 -0.23 16.84
C ASN A 287 -18.04 -0.71 15.84
N ASP A 288 -18.94 0.18 15.41
CA ASP A 288 -19.98 -0.16 14.42
C ASP A 288 -19.35 -0.56 13.09
N LEU A 289 -18.26 0.12 12.70
CA LEU A 289 -17.51 -0.20 11.49
C LEU A 289 -16.94 -1.62 11.55
N ASN A 290 -16.39 -2.03 12.68
CA ASN A 290 -15.84 -3.38 12.86
C ASN A 290 -16.95 -4.45 12.92
N LEU A 291 -18.05 -4.19 13.63
CA LEU A 291 -19.20 -5.10 13.66
C LEU A 291 -19.80 -5.31 12.26
N ALA A 292 -19.94 -4.22 11.48
CA ALA A 292 -20.40 -4.31 10.10
C ALA A 292 -19.44 -5.10 9.20
N LEU A 293 -18.12 -4.91 9.38
CA LEU A 293 -17.09 -5.66 8.64
C LEU A 293 -17.15 -7.15 8.95
N ASP A 294 -17.26 -7.53 10.22
CA ASP A 294 -17.36 -8.93 10.64
C ASP A 294 -18.59 -9.60 10.06
N GLY A 295 -19.75 -8.93 10.11
CA GLY A 295 -20.98 -9.41 9.49
C GLY A 295 -20.83 -9.59 7.98
N TRP A 296 -20.27 -8.59 7.28
CA TRP A 296 -20.08 -8.67 5.84
C TRP A 296 -19.07 -9.77 5.44
N LEU A 297 -17.98 -9.95 6.20
CA LEU A 297 -17.02 -11.03 5.96
C LEU A 297 -17.66 -12.39 6.11
N ARG A 298 -18.39 -12.61 7.22
CA ARG A 298 -19.04 -13.88 7.53
C ARG A 298 -20.16 -14.21 6.55
N ASP A 299 -21.06 -13.26 6.29
CA ASP A 299 -22.32 -13.54 5.60
C ASP A 299 -22.20 -13.36 4.07
N VAL A 300 -21.28 -12.51 3.59
CA VAL A 300 -21.14 -12.19 2.18
C VAL A 300 -19.82 -12.70 1.62
N TYR A 301 -18.68 -12.20 2.12
CA TYR A 301 -17.40 -12.43 1.47
C TYR A 301 -16.96 -13.91 1.50
N HIS A 302 -17.07 -14.57 2.67
CA HIS A 302 -16.64 -15.96 2.84
C HIS A 302 -17.56 -16.97 2.12
N ASN A 303 -18.81 -16.60 1.86
CA ASN A 303 -19.82 -17.46 1.23
C ASN A 303 -20.04 -17.17 -0.26
N ARG A 304 -19.43 -16.09 -0.80
CA ARG A 304 -19.52 -15.79 -2.23
C ARG A 304 -18.44 -16.55 -3.01
N GLU A 305 -18.84 -17.16 -4.12
CA GLU A 305 -17.91 -17.82 -5.03
C GLU A 305 -16.85 -16.84 -5.54
N HIS A 306 -15.59 -17.23 -5.40
CA HIS A 306 -14.45 -16.43 -5.85
C HIS A 306 -14.08 -16.80 -7.29
N LYS A 307 -14.19 -15.85 -8.24
CA LYS A 307 -13.98 -16.07 -9.68
C LYS A 307 -12.70 -16.81 -10.05
N SER A 308 -11.61 -16.67 -9.28
CA SER A 308 -10.34 -17.32 -9.61
C SER A 308 -10.23 -18.75 -9.12
N THR A 309 -11.07 -19.16 -8.18
CA THR A 309 -11.04 -20.50 -7.57
C THR A 309 -12.26 -21.34 -7.90
N GLY A 310 -13.36 -20.72 -8.38
CA GLY A 310 -14.61 -21.41 -8.65
C GLY A 310 -15.30 -21.97 -7.41
N GLN A 311 -14.88 -21.53 -6.20
CA GLN A 311 -15.38 -22.01 -4.92
C GLN A 311 -15.50 -20.84 -3.94
N THR A 312 -16.33 -21.03 -2.89
CA THR A 312 -16.38 -20.06 -1.80
C THR A 312 -15.10 -20.16 -0.93
N PRO A 313 -14.57 -19.05 -0.42
CA PRO A 313 -13.41 -19.07 0.47
C PRO A 313 -13.56 -20.00 1.66
N LEU A 314 -14.77 -20.04 2.26
CA LEU A 314 -15.06 -20.89 3.42
C LEU A 314 -15.02 -22.38 3.08
N ALA A 315 -15.71 -22.80 2.01
CA ALA A 315 -15.74 -24.20 1.61
C ALA A 315 -14.34 -24.71 1.22
N ARG A 316 -13.58 -23.86 0.50
CA ARG A 316 -12.23 -24.21 0.09
C ARG A 316 -11.26 -24.34 1.26
N TYR A 317 -11.38 -23.48 2.28
CA TYR A 317 -10.58 -23.59 3.50
C TYR A 317 -10.96 -24.85 4.30
N ALA A 318 -12.26 -25.10 4.46
CA ALA A 318 -12.79 -26.21 5.24
C ALA A 318 -12.44 -27.59 4.65
N ALA A 319 -12.29 -27.67 3.32
CA ALA A 319 -11.95 -28.93 2.64
C ALA A 319 -10.62 -29.55 3.06
N HIS A 320 -9.73 -28.76 3.71
CA HIS A 320 -8.41 -29.21 4.17
C HIS A 320 -8.08 -28.70 5.58
N CYS A 321 -9.12 -28.56 6.43
CA CYS A 321 -8.96 -28.01 7.78
C CYS A 321 -8.11 -28.90 8.70
N GLU A 322 -7.99 -30.20 8.40
CA GLU A 322 -7.14 -31.17 9.10
C GLU A 322 -5.65 -30.84 9.00
N CYS A 323 -5.23 -30.09 7.97
CA CYS A 323 -3.85 -29.65 7.78
C CYS A 323 -3.48 -28.40 8.59
N VAL A 324 -4.44 -27.78 9.26
CA VAL A 324 -4.25 -26.51 9.98
C VAL A 324 -3.58 -26.77 11.33
N ARG A 325 -2.47 -26.10 11.59
CA ARG A 325 -1.80 -26.11 12.91
C ARG A 325 -2.60 -25.25 13.88
N ALA A 326 -3.09 -25.85 14.97
CA ALA A 326 -3.80 -25.11 16.01
C ALA A 326 -2.89 -24.08 16.70
N ALA A 327 -3.48 -22.98 17.17
CA ALA A 327 -2.76 -22.04 18.01
C ALA A 327 -2.42 -22.69 19.36
N PRO A 328 -1.19 -22.52 19.90
CA PRO A 328 -0.82 -23.07 21.19
C PRO A 328 -1.57 -22.36 22.33
N LYS A 329 -1.78 -23.05 23.45
CA LYS A 329 -2.48 -22.51 24.63
C LYS A 329 -1.78 -21.30 25.23
N ASP A 330 -0.46 -21.27 25.14
CA ASP A 330 0.43 -20.20 25.59
C ASP A 330 0.67 -19.12 24.53
N LEU A 331 -0.15 -19.09 23.46
CA LEU A 331 -0.06 -18.07 22.42
C LEU A 331 0.11 -16.64 22.95
N PRO A 332 -0.61 -16.20 24.01
CA PRO A 332 -0.43 -14.86 24.56
C PRO A 332 1.02 -14.59 25.02
N ASP A 333 1.71 -15.60 25.53
CA ASP A 333 3.08 -15.46 26.05
C ASP A 333 4.10 -15.14 24.95
N HIS A 334 3.86 -15.57 23.71
CA HIS A 334 4.69 -15.23 22.56
C HIS A 334 4.60 -13.75 22.17
N PHE A 335 3.52 -13.05 22.57
CA PHE A 335 3.28 -11.63 22.28
C PHE A 335 3.78 -10.69 23.38
N ARG A 336 4.42 -11.21 24.43
CA ARG A 336 4.99 -10.38 25.51
C ARG A 336 6.14 -9.53 24.97
N GLN A 337 6.15 -8.27 25.35
CA GLN A 337 7.28 -7.37 25.10
C GLN A 337 8.38 -7.58 26.11
N GLN A 338 9.62 -7.25 25.72
CA GLN A 338 10.79 -7.32 26.55
C GLN A 338 11.35 -5.92 26.83
N ALA A 339 11.71 -5.65 28.08
CA ALA A 339 12.42 -4.46 28.45
C ALA A 339 13.59 -4.81 29.37
N ARG A 340 14.80 -4.35 29.02
CA ARG A 340 15.95 -4.48 29.92
C ARG A 340 15.97 -3.34 30.93
N ARG A 341 16.03 -3.66 32.22
CA ARG A 341 16.06 -2.69 33.31
C ARG A 341 17.06 -3.12 34.37
N ARG A 342 17.63 -2.14 35.06
CA ARG A 342 18.48 -2.41 36.24
C ARG A 342 17.61 -2.31 37.47
N VAL A 343 17.72 -3.30 38.36
CA VAL A 343 17.05 -3.26 39.67
C VAL A 343 17.81 -2.30 40.57
N ALA A 344 17.11 -1.35 41.18
CA ALA A 344 17.70 -0.38 42.11
C ALA A 344 18.08 -1.00 43.46
N LYS A 345 18.84 -0.27 44.29
CA LYS A 345 19.29 -0.76 45.59
C LYS A 345 18.14 -1.01 46.58
N ASP A 346 17.02 -0.33 46.37
CA ASP A 346 15.78 -0.44 47.13
C ASP A 346 14.84 -1.51 46.59
N ARG A 347 15.34 -2.45 45.76
CA ARG A 347 14.59 -3.53 45.07
C ARG A 347 13.61 -3.03 44.03
N THR A 348 13.56 -1.78 43.70
CA THR A 348 12.58 -1.27 42.73
C THR A 348 13.09 -1.40 41.30
N VAL A 349 12.15 -1.61 40.38
CA VAL A 349 12.36 -1.57 38.92
C VAL A 349 11.21 -0.81 38.28
N ALA A 350 11.52 0.14 37.41
CA ALA A 350 10.53 0.95 36.72
C ALA A 350 10.18 0.34 35.34
N LEU A 351 8.87 0.23 35.05
CA LEU A 351 8.36 -0.18 33.74
C LEU A 351 7.05 0.58 33.42
N CYS A 352 6.97 1.21 32.25
CA CYS A 352 5.77 1.92 31.78
C CYS A 352 5.20 2.91 32.79
N GLY A 353 6.06 3.67 33.51
CA GLY A 353 5.65 4.65 34.51
C GLY A 353 5.20 4.05 35.83
N ARG A 354 5.31 2.74 36.04
CA ARG A 354 5.00 2.04 37.28
C ARG A 354 6.27 1.48 37.92
N LEU A 355 6.27 1.38 39.26
CA LEU A 355 7.35 0.75 40.02
C LEU A 355 6.92 -0.67 40.45
N PHE A 356 7.83 -1.60 40.37
CA PHE A 356 7.65 -2.99 40.77
C PHE A 356 8.76 -3.39 41.73
N GLU A 357 8.46 -4.32 42.63
CA GLU A 357 9.42 -4.90 43.54
C GLU A 357 10.03 -6.17 42.94
N ALA A 358 11.34 -6.22 42.91
CA ALA A 358 12.09 -7.39 42.43
C ALA A 358 12.63 -8.20 43.64
N PRO A 359 12.88 -9.52 43.44
CA PRO A 359 13.58 -10.34 44.44
C PRO A 359 14.94 -9.75 44.82
N ILE A 360 15.34 -9.96 46.08
CA ILE A 360 16.63 -9.46 46.66
C ILE A 360 17.83 -9.93 45.78
N ALA A 361 17.80 -11.15 45.31
CA ALA A 361 18.85 -11.73 44.48
C ALA A 361 19.11 -10.96 43.16
N LEU A 362 18.21 -10.08 42.75
CA LEU A 362 18.30 -9.27 41.53
C LEU A 362 18.77 -7.81 41.77
N ILE A 363 19.01 -7.41 43.02
CA ILE A 363 19.46 -6.05 43.32
C ILE A 363 20.75 -5.72 42.57
N GLY A 364 20.79 -4.57 41.91
CA GLY A 364 21.93 -4.10 41.12
C GLY A 364 22.15 -4.80 39.78
N LYS A 365 21.42 -5.87 39.50
CA LYS A 365 21.56 -6.64 38.25
C LYS A 365 20.73 -6.02 37.13
N GLN A 366 21.17 -6.22 35.91
CA GLN A 366 20.40 -5.86 34.71
C GLN A 366 19.56 -7.08 34.34
N ILE A 367 18.24 -6.94 34.45
CA ILE A 367 17.26 -7.99 34.22
C ILE A 367 16.45 -7.72 32.95
N THR A 368 15.84 -8.76 32.39
CA THR A 368 14.85 -8.66 31.31
C THR A 368 13.46 -8.80 31.91
N LEU A 369 12.62 -7.82 31.68
CA LEU A 369 11.21 -7.83 32.06
C LEU A 369 10.36 -8.25 30.87
N PHE A 370 9.46 -9.22 31.06
CA PHE A 370 8.46 -9.64 30.10
C PHE A 370 7.09 -9.14 30.54
N TYR A 371 6.38 -8.46 29.66
CA TYR A 371 5.08 -7.86 29.97
C TYR A 371 4.20 -7.75 28.74
N HIS A 372 2.88 -7.63 28.93
CA HIS A 372 1.93 -7.34 27.87
C HIS A 372 1.67 -5.83 27.81
N PRO A 373 1.68 -5.19 26.62
CA PRO A 373 1.35 -3.77 26.49
C PRO A 373 -0.02 -3.39 27.02
N HIS A 374 -0.98 -4.33 26.91
CA HIS A 374 -2.36 -4.13 27.36
C HIS A 374 -2.56 -4.46 28.85
N ASP A 375 -1.64 -5.19 29.47
CA ASP A 375 -1.63 -5.50 30.90
C ASP A 375 -0.24 -5.26 31.49
N PRO A 376 0.17 -3.99 31.63
CA PRO A 376 1.49 -3.65 32.17
C PRO A 376 1.60 -3.92 33.69
N ALA A 377 0.54 -4.39 34.34
CA ALA A 377 0.60 -4.78 35.74
C ALA A 377 1.20 -6.19 35.92
N ARG A 378 1.09 -7.05 34.92
CA ARG A 378 1.63 -8.41 34.95
C ARG A 378 3.02 -8.44 34.32
N VAL A 379 4.06 -8.32 35.15
CA VAL A 379 5.46 -8.24 34.73
C VAL A 379 6.22 -9.42 35.30
N GLU A 380 6.89 -10.18 34.45
CA GLU A 380 7.77 -11.27 34.83
C GLU A 380 9.23 -10.84 34.72
N ALA A 381 10.06 -11.15 35.71
CA ALA A 381 11.48 -10.86 35.73
C ALA A 381 12.31 -12.09 35.35
N CYS A 382 13.22 -11.93 34.39
CA CYS A 382 14.18 -12.94 34.00
C CYS A 382 15.61 -12.40 34.10
N TYR A 383 16.51 -13.22 34.61
CA TYR A 383 17.96 -12.97 34.69
C TYR A 383 18.73 -14.18 34.24
N GLN A 384 19.65 -14.00 33.29
CA GLN A 384 20.50 -15.10 32.74
C GLN A 384 19.66 -16.32 32.26
N GLY A 385 18.49 -16.06 31.61
CA GLY A 385 17.62 -17.14 31.12
C GLY A 385 16.73 -17.79 32.16
N LYS A 386 16.90 -17.49 33.48
CA LYS A 386 16.09 -18.02 34.57
C LYS A 386 14.96 -17.02 34.90
N SER A 387 13.73 -17.54 34.99
CA SER A 387 12.58 -16.76 35.49
C SER A 387 12.65 -16.64 37.03
N TYR A 388 12.38 -15.45 37.52
CA TYR A 388 12.23 -15.13 38.93
C TYR A 388 10.77 -14.87 39.32
N GLY A 389 9.84 -15.20 38.41
CA GLY A 389 8.40 -15.06 38.64
C GLY A 389 7.88 -13.68 38.35
N LEU A 390 6.60 -13.50 38.69
CA LEU A 390 5.91 -12.22 38.54
C LEU A 390 6.36 -11.22 39.61
N LEU A 391 6.61 -9.99 39.18
CA LEU A 391 6.91 -8.89 40.06
C LEU A 391 5.62 -8.31 40.69
N THR A 392 5.71 -7.89 41.93
CA THR A 392 4.61 -7.20 42.63
C THR A 392 4.70 -5.69 42.37
N ALA A 393 3.57 -5.04 42.11
CA ALA A 393 3.54 -3.57 42.06
C ALA A 393 3.96 -2.99 43.38
N LEU A 394 4.80 -1.94 43.38
CA LEU A 394 5.26 -1.29 44.59
C LEU A 394 4.07 -0.65 45.32
N ASP A 395 3.85 -1.03 46.58
CA ASP A 395 2.94 -0.41 47.50
C ASP A 395 3.73 0.13 48.74
N LEU A 396 3.89 1.45 48.81
CA LEU A 396 4.64 2.08 49.87
C LEU A 396 4.03 1.89 51.28
N ASN A 397 2.71 1.73 51.37
CA ASN A 397 2.02 1.55 52.63
C ASN A 397 2.20 0.12 53.16
N VAL A 398 2.16 -0.87 52.27
CA VAL A 398 2.42 -2.27 52.63
C VAL A 398 3.87 -2.44 53.06
N ASN A 399 4.80 -1.78 52.39
CA ASN A 399 6.24 -1.90 52.65
C ASN A 399 6.70 -1.33 54.01
N CYS A 400 5.93 -0.46 54.67
CA CYS A 400 6.27 -0.02 56.00
C CYS A 400 6.00 -1.09 57.07
N HIS A 401 5.19 -2.12 56.76
CA HIS A 401 4.85 -3.21 57.68
C HIS A 401 5.57 -4.53 57.40
N VAL A 402 6.27 -4.62 56.27
CA VAL A 402 6.99 -5.88 55.85
C VAL A 402 8.35 -5.95 56.52
N GLN A 403 8.64 -7.06 57.22
CA GLN A 403 9.98 -7.33 57.73
C GLN A 403 10.99 -7.46 56.57
N ARG A 404 12.14 -6.77 56.71
CA ARG A 404 13.21 -6.81 55.73
C ARG A 404 13.90 -8.16 55.76
N GLU A 405 13.81 -8.97 54.72
CA GLU A 405 14.60 -10.16 54.51
C GLU A 405 16.07 -9.76 54.30
N LYS A 406 16.99 -10.45 54.99
CA LYS A 406 18.43 -10.35 54.72
C LYS A 406 18.80 -11.46 53.77
N ASP A 407 19.50 -11.14 52.69
CA ASP A 407 20.06 -12.14 51.78
C ASP A 407 21.18 -12.87 52.53
N THR A 408 20.93 -14.12 52.89
CA THR A 408 21.91 -14.99 53.58
C THR A 408 22.81 -15.69 52.57
N VAL A 409 23.21 -15.05 51.50
CA VAL A 409 24.23 -15.58 50.59
C VAL A 409 25.53 -15.61 51.39
N LYS A 410 25.92 -16.80 51.84
CA LYS A 410 27.27 -17.06 52.30
C LYS A 410 28.22 -16.71 51.15
N ILE A 411 28.88 -15.56 51.29
CA ILE A 411 29.97 -15.19 50.41
C ILE A 411 31.10 -16.19 50.77
N HIS A 412 31.24 -17.25 50.02
CA HIS A 412 32.50 -17.99 49.97
C HIS A 412 33.50 -17.03 49.32
N THR A 413 34.16 -16.21 50.17
CA THR A 413 35.41 -15.56 49.78
C THR A 413 36.45 -16.65 49.73
N GLU A 414 36.74 -17.17 48.53
CA GLU A 414 38.02 -17.86 48.31
C GLU A 414 39.12 -16.87 48.73
N PRO A 415 40.07 -17.30 49.56
CA PRO A 415 41.17 -16.45 49.96
C PRO A 415 41.90 -16.00 48.69
N ARG A 416 41.98 -14.67 48.51
CA ARG A 416 42.80 -14.11 47.46
C ARG A 416 44.22 -14.68 47.58
N PRO A 417 44.81 -15.25 46.53
CA PRO A 417 46.22 -15.62 46.57
C PRO A 417 47.03 -14.33 46.84
N LEU A 418 47.82 -14.34 47.84
CA LEU A 418 48.73 -13.25 48.23
C LEU A 418 49.66 -13.02 47.00
N SER A 419 49.55 -11.88 46.35
CA SER A 419 50.52 -11.44 45.37
C SER A 419 51.86 -11.29 46.00
N GLY A 420 52.87 -11.95 45.44
CA GLY A 420 54.21 -12.21 45.98
C GLY A 420 54.83 -11.04 46.75
N GLY A 421 55.37 -11.34 47.90
CA GLY A 421 56.27 -10.49 48.68
C GLY A 421 56.04 -10.34 50.17
N GLN A 422 54.96 -10.87 50.73
CA GLN A 422 54.80 -10.89 52.21
C GLN A 422 54.76 -12.33 52.73
N LEU A 423 55.87 -12.77 53.29
CA LEU A 423 55.96 -14.02 54.05
C LEU A 423 55.09 -13.87 55.29
N PRO A 424 54.28 -14.87 55.66
CA PRO A 424 53.55 -14.87 56.91
C PRO A 424 54.55 -14.98 58.06
N PHE A 425 54.48 -14.06 59.05
CA PHE A 425 55.24 -14.21 60.29
C PHE A 425 54.80 -15.51 60.97
N ALA A 426 55.73 -16.43 61.07
CA ALA A 426 55.59 -17.63 61.91
C ALA A 426 55.64 -17.22 63.38
N THR A 427 54.55 -17.28 64.10
CA THR A 427 54.57 -17.25 65.54
C THR A 427 55.08 -18.61 66.06
N LYS A 428 56.30 -18.59 66.54
CA LYS A 428 56.85 -19.67 67.36
C LYS A 428 55.95 -19.89 68.57
N LYS A 429 55.32 -21.01 68.68
CA LYS A 429 54.87 -21.53 70.00
C LYS A 429 56.07 -22.06 70.73
N GLU A 430 56.43 -21.42 71.83
CA GLU A 430 57.30 -21.99 72.84
C GLU A 430 56.53 -23.11 73.54
N GLU A 431 57.01 -24.31 73.39
CA GLU A 431 56.70 -25.42 74.25
C GLU A 431 57.50 -25.22 75.53
N LEU A 432 56.83 -25.10 76.65
CA LEU A 432 57.38 -25.28 77.98
C LEU A 432 56.81 -26.59 78.53
N SER A 433 57.74 -27.43 78.88
CA SER A 433 57.73 -28.75 79.50
C SER A 433 56.68 -29.01 80.55
#